data_94388921cdfce9ca827b42c9f46ab081
#
_entry.id   94388921cdfce9ca827b42c9f46ab081
#
_cell.length_a   1.000
_cell.length_b   1.000
_cell.length_c   1.000
_cell.angle_alpha   90.00
_cell.angle_beta   90.00
_cell.angle_gamma   90.00
#
_symmetry.space_group_name_H-M   'P 1'
#
loop_
_entity.id
_entity.type
_entity.pdbx_description
1 polymer ?
#
loop_
_entity_poly.entity_id
_entity_poly.type
_entity_poly.pdbx_seq_one_letter_code
_entity_poly.pdbx_strand_id
1 'polypeptide(L)'
;MVTTAKHISQDKAGREMLYFDVPEKTGIVSVIGADTALGTNMVKHLIDARKTVYGFTQEKDFKFSLRPILEHKTGETDYPPHPILSDWLVLCIDPRMGFEKYTSRIHNLCNYLYRKKYRGDILLFSSTEICQPDEDGITENSLVAPRTEVGLCLATAENILNVMLYKDGNEVLPHVLRLGNTGLDDACGNAIELMNMEFCPDIAVI
;
A
#
# COMPACT_ATOMS: atom_id res chain seq x y z
N MET A 1 -7.81 21.33 -0.25
CA MET A 1 -8.00 21.87 -1.62
C MET A 1 -9.42 21.59 -2.03
N VAL A 2 -10.14 22.58 -2.56
CA VAL A 2 -11.50 22.36 -3.08
C VAL A 2 -11.31 21.83 -4.50
N THR A 3 -11.69 20.58 -4.73
CA THR A 3 -11.70 19.99 -6.07
C THR A 3 -12.78 20.72 -6.89
N THR A 4 -12.41 21.55 -7.80
CA THR A 4 -13.33 22.25 -8.70
C THR A 4 -13.62 21.32 -9.88
N ALA A 5 -14.89 21.01 -10.12
CA ALA A 5 -15.31 20.29 -11.32
C ALA A 5 -14.92 21.10 -12.57
N LYS A 6 -14.10 20.54 -13.47
CA LYS A 6 -13.59 21.23 -14.64
C LYS A 6 -14.33 20.93 -15.94
N HIS A 7 -15.07 19.85 -16.01
CA HIS A 7 -15.78 19.48 -17.24
C HIS A 7 -17.14 18.84 -16.97
N ILE A 8 -18.17 19.36 -17.61
CA ILE A 8 -19.46 18.67 -17.72
C ILE A 8 -19.49 18.10 -19.15
N SER A 9 -19.55 16.79 -19.28
CA SER A 9 -19.86 16.14 -20.56
C SER A 9 -21.16 15.36 -20.44
N GLN A 10 -21.85 15.18 -21.56
CA GLN A 10 -23.04 14.34 -21.61
C GLN A 10 -22.65 12.96 -22.14
N ASP A 11 -23.13 11.90 -21.48
CA ASP A 11 -23.00 10.53 -21.99
C ASP A 11 -23.93 10.34 -23.21
N LYS A 12 -23.82 9.17 -23.88
CA LYS A 12 -24.68 8.82 -25.03
C LYS A 12 -26.18 8.80 -24.71
N ALA A 13 -26.55 8.85 -23.44
CA ALA A 13 -27.93 8.90 -22.94
C ALA A 13 -28.36 10.32 -22.51
N GLY A 14 -27.51 11.34 -22.73
CA GLY A 14 -27.78 12.72 -22.37
C GLY A 14 -27.65 13.04 -20.88
N ARG A 15 -27.05 12.15 -20.06
CA ARG A 15 -26.83 12.39 -18.65
C ARG A 15 -25.57 13.20 -18.43
N GLU A 16 -25.64 14.25 -17.61
CA GLU A 16 -24.49 15.03 -17.23
C GLU A 16 -23.52 14.20 -16.40
N MET A 17 -22.28 14.11 -16.85
CA MET A 17 -21.17 13.49 -16.13
C MET A 17 -20.24 14.58 -15.64
N LEU A 18 -20.04 14.64 -14.33
CA LEU A 18 -19.06 15.51 -13.68
C LEU A 18 -17.72 14.78 -13.63
N TYR A 19 -16.74 15.33 -14.36
CA TYR A 19 -15.35 14.91 -14.26
C TYR A 19 -14.66 15.77 -13.20
N PHE A 20 -14.10 15.11 -12.20
CA PHE A 20 -13.20 15.75 -11.25
C PHE A 20 -11.77 15.61 -11.79
N ASP A 21 -10.97 16.66 -11.72
CA ASP A 21 -9.54 16.53 -11.93
C ASP A 21 -8.99 15.57 -10.85
N VAL A 22 -8.66 14.36 -11.26
CA VAL A 22 -7.81 13.49 -10.45
C VAL A 22 -6.43 14.17 -10.46
N PRO A 23 -5.86 14.54 -9.31
CA PRO A 23 -4.52 15.11 -9.28
C PRO A 23 -3.57 14.15 -10.00
N GLU A 24 -2.75 14.68 -10.92
CA GLU A 24 -1.70 13.90 -11.57
C GLU A 24 -0.90 13.16 -10.50
N LYS A 25 -0.71 11.84 -10.67
CA LYS A 25 0.13 11.05 -9.76
C LYS A 25 1.52 11.68 -9.72
N THR A 26 1.96 12.04 -8.55
CA THR A 26 3.23 12.77 -8.33
C THR A 26 4.45 11.86 -8.50
N GLY A 27 4.24 10.55 -8.60
CA GLY A 27 5.30 9.55 -8.64
C GLY A 27 5.98 9.34 -7.28
N ILE A 28 5.38 9.84 -6.20
CA ILE A 28 5.89 9.71 -4.84
C ILE A 28 5.45 8.39 -4.24
N VAL A 29 6.40 7.64 -3.69
CA VAL A 29 6.16 6.39 -2.97
C VAL A 29 6.72 6.48 -1.57
N SER A 30 5.89 6.19 -0.57
CA SER A 30 6.31 6.07 0.83
C SER A 30 6.45 4.60 1.22
N VAL A 31 7.58 4.21 1.80
CA VAL A 31 7.85 2.84 2.26
C VAL A 31 7.89 2.83 3.79
N ILE A 32 6.94 2.17 4.43
CA ILE A 32 6.92 1.94 5.87
C ILE A 32 7.65 0.63 6.16
N GLY A 33 8.65 0.68 7.03
CA GLY A 33 9.56 -0.45 7.26
C GLY A 33 10.73 -0.47 6.27
N ALA A 34 11.18 0.69 5.79
CA ALA A 34 12.34 0.83 4.92
C ALA A 34 13.64 0.29 5.56
N ASP A 35 13.64 0.10 6.87
CA ASP A 35 14.70 -0.48 7.69
C ASP A 35 14.64 -2.02 7.77
N THR A 36 13.63 -2.66 7.21
CA THR A 36 13.56 -4.14 7.07
C THR A 36 14.31 -4.62 5.82
N ALA A 37 14.58 -5.93 5.73
CA ALA A 37 15.19 -6.52 4.53
C ALA A 37 14.32 -6.29 3.28
N LEU A 38 13.00 -6.53 3.39
CA LEU A 38 12.05 -6.28 2.31
C LEU A 38 11.96 -4.80 1.96
N GLY A 39 11.85 -3.92 2.98
CA GLY A 39 11.76 -2.48 2.76
C GLY A 39 13.02 -1.89 2.13
N THR A 40 14.21 -2.34 2.54
CA THR A 40 15.47 -1.92 1.93
C THR A 40 15.55 -2.31 0.46
N ASN A 41 15.13 -3.54 0.12
CA ASN A 41 15.06 -3.99 -1.27
C ASN A 41 14.04 -3.19 -2.07
N MET A 42 12.84 -2.99 -1.53
CA MET A 42 11.80 -2.19 -2.17
C MET A 42 12.26 -0.77 -2.50
N VAL A 43 12.96 -0.12 -1.54
CA VAL A 43 13.54 1.21 -1.75
C VAL A 43 14.53 1.22 -2.93
N LYS A 44 15.42 0.22 -3.03
CA LYS A 44 16.36 0.11 -4.16
C LYS A 44 15.62 0.01 -5.49
N HIS A 45 14.68 -0.91 -5.60
CA HIS A 45 13.89 -1.11 -6.82
C HIS A 45 13.12 0.14 -7.23
N LEU A 46 12.55 0.87 -6.25
CA LEU A 46 11.85 2.14 -6.52
C LEU A 46 12.80 3.23 -7.02
N ILE A 47 14.00 3.33 -6.44
CA ILE A 47 15.04 4.27 -6.90
C ILE A 47 15.47 3.93 -8.33
N ASP A 48 15.72 2.66 -8.63
CA ASP A 48 16.07 2.18 -9.97
C ASP A 48 14.96 2.47 -10.99
N ALA A 49 13.71 2.37 -10.55
CA ALA A 49 12.53 2.76 -11.32
C ALA A 49 12.29 4.30 -11.38
N ARG A 50 13.24 5.10 -10.90
CA ARG A 50 13.20 6.57 -10.89
C ARG A 50 12.01 7.19 -10.17
N LYS A 51 11.50 6.53 -9.14
CA LYS A 51 10.44 7.07 -8.27
C LYS A 51 11.04 7.99 -7.20
N THR A 52 10.26 8.97 -6.76
CA THR A 52 10.58 9.74 -5.55
C THR A 52 10.21 8.91 -4.33
N VAL A 53 11.19 8.59 -3.49
CA VAL A 53 11.00 7.61 -2.39
C VAL A 53 11.25 8.26 -1.04
N TYR A 54 10.33 7.99 -0.11
CA TYR A 54 10.46 8.33 1.29
C TYR A 54 10.37 7.08 2.15
N GLY A 55 11.45 6.75 2.86
CA GLY A 55 11.51 5.60 3.75
C GLY A 55 11.22 5.97 5.20
N PHE A 56 10.38 5.20 5.86
CA PHE A 56 10.03 5.34 7.27
C PHE A 56 10.36 4.04 8.01
N THR A 57 10.83 4.17 9.26
CA THR A 57 11.08 2.99 10.09
C THR A 57 9.76 2.30 10.46
N GLN A 58 9.80 0.97 10.58
CA GLN A 58 8.67 0.19 11.08
C GLN A 58 8.37 0.42 12.56
N GLU A 59 9.31 0.98 13.34
CA GLU A 59 9.19 1.07 14.79
C GLU A 59 8.51 2.35 15.30
N LYS A 60 8.31 3.36 14.45
CA LYS A 60 7.72 4.62 14.88
C LYS A 60 6.20 4.51 15.05
N ASP A 61 5.71 5.13 16.13
CA ASP A 61 4.29 5.28 16.37
C ASP A 61 3.71 6.36 15.44
N PHE A 62 2.66 6.01 14.68
CA PHE A 62 1.95 6.91 13.77
C PHE A 62 1.06 7.96 14.46
N LYS A 63 1.07 8.03 15.78
CA LYS A 63 0.34 9.08 16.53
C LYS A 63 0.94 10.46 16.36
N PHE A 64 2.24 10.54 16.03
CA PHE A 64 3.00 11.78 15.91
C PHE A 64 3.57 11.95 14.52
N SER A 65 4.07 13.15 14.19
CA SER A 65 4.65 13.43 12.88
C SER A 65 5.79 12.47 12.56
N LEU A 66 5.64 11.73 11.47
CA LEU A 66 6.68 10.87 10.94
C LEU A 66 7.75 11.74 10.29
N ARG A 67 9.00 11.42 10.56
CA ARG A 67 10.14 11.91 9.78
C ARG A 67 10.70 10.76 8.99
N PRO A 68 10.94 10.93 7.69
CA PRO A 68 11.57 9.89 6.91
C PRO A 68 13.00 9.64 7.42
N ILE A 69 13.42 8.38 7.40
CA ILE A 69 14.82 7.98 7.63
C ILE A 69 15.61 8.00 6.33
N LEU A 70 14.92 7.96 5.21
CA LEU A 70 15.48 8.03 3.87
C LEU A 70 14.62 8.98 3.03
N GLU A 71 15.29 9.93 2.37
CA GLU A 71 14.71 10.75 1.31
C GLU A 71 15.50 10.52 0.03
N HIS A 72 14.83 10.09 -1.03
CA HIS A 72 15.39 10.07 -2.36
C HIS A 72 14.46 10.80 -3.32
N LYS A 73 14.94 11.88 -3.91
CA LYS A 73 14.17 12.73 -4.81
C LYS A 73 14.66 12.57 -6.23
N THR A 74 13.74 12.32 -7.14
CA THR A 74 14.04 12.31 -8.60
C THR A 74 13.75 13.66 -9.27
N GLY A 75 13.32 14.68 -8.49
CA GLY A 75 13.03 16.03 -8.94
C GLY A 75 12.99 17.00 -7.77
N GLU A 76 12.85 18.30 -8.05
CA GLU A 76 12.69 19.32 -7.02
C GLU A 76 11.29 19.22 -6.41
N THR A 77 11.22 18.85 -5.13
CA THR A 77 10.00 18.96 -4.33
C THR A 77 10.30 19.81 -3.11
N ASP A 78 9.59 20.94 -2.96
CA ASP A 78 9.85 21.95 -1.94
C ASP A 78 9.31 21.60 -0.53
N TYR A 79 8.67 20.45 -0.35
CA TYR A 79 8.00 20.13 0.90
C TYR A 79 8.59 18.88 1.57
N PRO A 80 8.74 18.90 2.92
CA PRO A 80 9.08 17.70 3.66
C PRO A 80 7.96 16.67 3.45
N PRO A 81 8.33 15.45 3.11
CA PRO A 81 7.34 14.43 2.78
C PRO A 81 6.56 14.01 4.01
N HIS A 82 5.29 13.96 3.82
CA HIS A 82 4.38 13.30 4.74
C HIS A 82 3.81 12.08 4.02
N PRO A 83 3.67 10.92 4.67
CA PRO A 83 3.12 9.73 4.00
C PRO A 83 1.81 9.99 3.26
N ILE A 84 1.01 10.93 3.72
CA ILE A 84 -0.27 11.33 3.11
C ILE A 84 -0.13 12.05 1.75
N LEU A 85 1.08 12.43 1.35
CA LEU A 85 1.32 13.10 0.06
C LEU A 85 1.83 12.12 -1.00
N SER A 86 2.01 10.85 -0.65
CA SER A 86 2.44 9.82 -1.60
C SER A 86 1.25 9.25 -2.37
N ASP A 87 1.49 8.91 -3.64
CA ASP A 87 0.53 8.19 -4.46
C ASP A 87 0.40 6.74 -4.00
N TRP A 88 1.50 6.18 -3.51
CA TRP A 88 1.57 4.83 -2.99
C TRP A 88 2.20 4.79 -1.61
N LEU A 89 1.60 4.00 -0.74
CA LEU A 89 2.14 3.65 0.57
C LEU A 89 2.43 2.14 0.60
N VAL A 90 3.71 1.77 0.63
CA VAL A 90 4.15 0.37 0.63
C VAL A 90 4.46 -0.06 2.05
N LEU A 91 3.83 -1.15 2.51
CA LEU A 91 3.97 -1.67 3.86
C LEU A 91 4.92 -2.86 3.89
N CYS A 92 6.15 -2.63 4.36
CA CYS A 92 7.20 -3.62 4.53
C CYS A 92 7.46 -3.92 6.02
N ILE A 93 6.42 -3.89 6.85
CA ILE A 93 6.53 -4.15 8.29
C ILE A 93 6.76 -5.65 8.52
N ASP A 94 7.73 -6.00 9.35
CA ASP A 94 8.07 -7.39 9.63
C ASP A 94 7.04 -8.05 10.58
N PRO A 95 6.27 -9.05 10.12
CA PRO A 95 5.27 -9.72 10.96
C PRO A 95 5.89 -10.52 12.13
N ARG A 96 7.20 -10.82 12.05
CA ARG A 96 7.92 -11.54 13.13
C ARG A 96 8.14 -10.72 14.40
N MET A 97 7.74 -9.44 14.41
CA MET A 97 7.76 -8.64 15.64
C MET A 97 6.72 -9.07 16.69
N GLY A 98 5.90 -10.07 16.37
CA GLY A 98 4.83 -10.62 17.20
C GLY A 98 3.47 -10.02 16.91
N PHE A 99 2.41 -10.83 17.14
CA PHE A 99 1.06 -10.55 16.72
C PHE A 99 0.52 -9.20 17.24
N GLU A 100 0.62 -8.96 18.54
CA GLU A 100 0.07 -7.74 19.16
C GLU A 100 0.76 -6.49 18.61
N LYS A 101 2.09 -6.50 18.54
CA LYS A 101 2.89 -5.36 18.08
C LYS A 101 2.62 -5.09 16.61
N TYR A 102 2.56 -6.11 15.77
CA TYR A 102 2.32 -5.99 14.34
C TYR A 102 0.93 -5.45 14.04
N THR A 103 -0.12 -6.08 14.59
CA THR A 103 -1.50 -5.68 14.36
C THR A 103 -1.83 -4.29 14.90
N SER A 104 -1.27 -3.94 16.07
CA SER A 104 -1.40 -2.57 16.62
C SER A 104 -0.76 -1.53 15.70
N ARG A 105 0.36 -1.83 15.04
CA ARG A 105 0.98 -0.89 14.09
C ARG A 105 0.13 -0.69 12.85
N ILE A 106 -0.35 -1.76 12.25
CA ILE A 106 -1.25 -1.67 11.09
C ILE A 106 -2.51 -0.87 11.46
N HIS A 107 -3.13 -1.19 12.58
CA HIS A 107 -4.31 -0.47 13.06
C HIS A 107 -4.05 1.03 13.31
N ASN A 108 -2.94 1.37 13.97
CA ASN A 108 -2.56 2.76 14.22
C ASN A 108 -2.26 3.51 12.92
N LEU A 109 -1.62 2.85 11.94
CA LEU A 109 -1.39 3.41 10.62
C LEU A 109 -2.72 3.70 9.92
N CYS A 110 -3.64 2.74 9.86
CA CYS A 110 -4.95 2.94 9.26
C CYS A 110 -5.72 4.10 9.89
N ASN A 111 -5.73 4.19 11.23
CA ASN A 111 -6.33 5.31 11.95
C ASN A 111 -5.69 6.65 11.58
N TYR A 112 -4.36 6.67 11.44
CA TYR A 112 -3.63 7.85 11.04
C TYR A 112 -4.02 8.28 9.62
N LEU A 113 -4.01 7.36 8.66
CA LEU A 113 -4.36 7.61 7.25
C LEU A 113 -5.82 8.09 7.14
N TYR A 114 -6.74 7.43 7.83
CA TYR A 114 -8.15 7.83 7.88
C TYR A 114 -8.32 9.28 8.38
N ARG A 115 -7.71 9.62 9.54
CA ARG A 115 -7.78 10.98 10.10
C ARG A 115 -7.17 12.04 9.19
N LYS A 116 -6.15 11.68 8.43
CA LYS A 116 -5.46 12.56 7.49
C LYS A 116 -6.08 12.62 6.12
N LYS A 117 -7.16 11.85 5.89
CA LYS A 117 -7.86 11.76 4.60
C LYS A 117 -6.89 11.39 3.47
N TYR A 118 -6.07 10.37 3.72
CA TYR A 118 -5.18 9.82 2.70
C TYR A 118 -6.00 9.37 1.47
N ARG A 119 -5.46 9.57 0.27
CA ARG A 119 -6.14 9.27 -1.00
C ARG A 119 -5.29 8.48 -1.98
N GLY A 120 -4.11 8.09 -1.57
CA GLY A 120 -3.24 7.23 -2.38
C GLY A 120 -3.58 5.76 -2.20
N ASP A 121 -2.94 4.92 -3.00
CA ASP A 121 -3.05 3.47 -2.92
C ASP A 121 -2.14 2.90 -1.83
N ILE A 122 -2.50 1.76 -1.27
CA ILE A 122 -1.71 1.06 -0.25
C ILE A 122 -1.37 -0.32 -0.76
N LEU A 123 -0.09 -0.69 -0.69
CA LEU A 123 0.39 -2.03 -0.99
C LEU A 123 0.86 -2.72 0.28
N LEU A 124 0.25 -3.86 0.60
CA LEU A 124 0.69 -4.77 1.65
C LEU A 124 1.36 -5.99 1.04
N PHE A 125 2.57 -6.29 1.45
CA PHE A 125 3.17 -7.60 1.23
C PHE A 125 2.60 -8.60 2.23
N SER A 126 1.99 -9.66 1.71
CA SER A 126 1.44 -10.77 2.46
C SER A 126 2.09 -12.08 2.00
N SER A 127 1.57 -13.22 2.41
CA SER A 127 2.11 -14.53 2.07
C SER A 127 0.99 -15.51 1.70
N THR A 128 1.29 -16.42 0.79
CA THR A 128 0.42 -17.57 0.50
C THR A 128 0.26 -18.53 1.69
N GLU A 129 1.12 -18.43 2.71
CA GLU A 129 0.98 -19.20 3.98
C GLU A 129 -0.32 -18.94 4.74
N ILE A 130 -0.99 -17.81 4.44
CA ILE A 130 -2.29 -17.51 5.03
C ILE A 130 -3.42 -18.30 4.40
N CYS A 131 -3.21 -18.90 3.23
CA CYS A 131 -4.23 -19.57 2.44
C CYS A 131 -4.18 -21.10 2.63
N GLN A 132 -5.33 -21.73 2.50
CA GLN A 132 -5.43 -23.17 2.32
C GLN A 132 -5.36 -23.47 0.81
N PRO A 133 -4.39 -24.28 0.36
CA PRO A 133 -4.35 -24.69 -1.04
C PRO A 133 -5.55 -25.59 -1.37
N ASP A 134 -6.08 -25.45 -2.55
CA ASP A 134 -7.07 -26.33 -3.18
C ASP A 134 -6.41 -27.20 -4.27
N GLU A 135 -7.21 -27.88 -5.10
CA GLU A 135 -6.72 -28.76 -6.16
C GLU A 135 -5.93 -28.02 -7.25
N ASP A 136 -6.25 -26.74 -7.48
CA ASP A 136 -5.60 -25.87 -8.47
C ASP A 136 -4.42 -25.09 -7.89
N GLY A 137 -4.12 -25.27 -6.59
CA GLY A 137 -3.08 -24.54 -5.87
C GLY A 137 -3.64 -23.36 -5.05
N ILE A 138 -2.88 -22.28 -4.95
CA ILE A 138 -3.30 -21.08 -4.22
C ILE A 138 -3.59 -19.97 -5.23
N THR A 139 -4.78 -19.40 -5.13
CA THR A 139 -5.27 -18.30 -5.95
C THR A 139 -5.73 -17.12 -5.08
N GLU A 140 -6.15 -16.03 -5.70
CA GLU A 140 -6.71 -14.85 -5.01
C GLU A 140 -7.98 -15.20 -4.20
N ASN A 141 -8.70 -16.22 -4.64
CA ASN A 141 -9.96 -16.69 -4.04
C ASN A 141 -9.77 -17.82 -3.01
N SER A 142 -8.54 -18.28 -2.77
CA SER A 142 -8.27 -19.36 -1.82
C SER A 142 -8.69 -18.98 -0.40
N LEU A 143 -9.22 -19.96 0.33
CA LEU A 143 -9.69 -19.77 1.70
C LEU A 143 -8.54 -19.31 2.61
N VAL A 144 -8.74 -18.19 3.30
CA VAL A 144 -7.80 -17.69 4.31
C VAL A 144 -7.94 -18.53 5.59
N ALA A 145 -6.90 -19.30 5.88
CA ALA A 145 -6.82 -20.22 7.03
C ALA A 145 -5.38 -20.31 7.57
N PRO A 146 -4.87 -19.22 8.19
CA PRO A 146 -3.49 -19.15 8.64
C PRO A 146 -3.18 -20.22 9.71
N ARG A 147 -2.02 -20.88 9.59
CA ARG A 147 -1.58 -21.94 10.50
C ARG A 147 -0.37 -21.54 11.36
N THR A 148 0.23 -20.40 11.09
CA THR A 148 1.39 -19.85 11.80
C THR A 148 1.06 -18.51 12.42
N GLU A 149 1.84 -18.07 13.42
CA GLU A 149 1.70 -16.73 14.01
C GLU A 149 1.95 -15.64 12.95
N VAL A 150 2.94 -15.83 12.09
CA VAL A 150 3.22 -14.91 10.96
C VAL A 150 2.03 -14.84 10.00
N GLY A 151 1.50 -16.00 9.61
CA GLY A 151 0.30 -16.07 8.78
C GLY A 151 -0.90 -15.38 9.43
N LEU A 152 -1.09 -15.56 10.75
CA LEU A 152 -2.16 -14.87 11.48
C LEU A 152 -1.96 -13.35 11.50
N CYS A 153 -0.72 -12.87 11.68
CA CYS A 153 -0.38 -11.45 11.57
C CYS A 153 -0.80 -10.88 10.20
N LEU A 154 -0.39 -11.53 9.12
CA LEU A 154 -0.63 -11.09 7.76
C LEU A 154 -2.14 -11.12 7.41
N ALA A 155 -2.83 -12.22 7.71
CA ALA A 155 -4.28 -12.33 7.49
C ALA A 155 -5.07 -11.26 8.27
N THR A 156 -4.64 -10.97 9.50
CA THR A 156 -5.26 -9.90 10.31
C THR A 156 -4.97 -8.53 9.72
N ALA A 157 -3.77 -8.29 9.19
CA ALA A 157 -3.43 -7.02 8.52
C ALA A 157 -4.27 -6.79 7.27
N GLU A 158 -4.43 -7.81 6.40
CA GLU A 158 -5.30 -7.75 5.23
C GLU A 158 -6.73 -7.34 5.64
N ASN A 159 -7.26 -7.98 6.69
CA ASN A 159 -8.61 -7.68 7.18
C ASN A 159 -8.70 -6.26 7.78
N ILE A 160 -7.72 -5.81 8.56
CA ILE A 160 -7.69 -4.45 9.12
C ILE A 160 -7.69 -3.41 8.00
N LEU A 161 -6.85 -3.57 6.97
CA LEU A 161 -6.79 -2.67 5.83
C LEU A 161 -8.16 -2.59 5.13
N ASN A 162 -8.74 -3.74 4.80
CA ASN A 162 -10.02 -3.81 4.13
C ASN A 162 -11.15 -3.17 4.95
N VAL A 163 -11.25 -3.49 6.25
CA VAL A 163 -12.34 -2.99 7.10
C VAL A 163 -12.19 -1.50 7.40
N MET A 164 -10.97 -1.00 7.63
CA MET A 164 -10.77 0.38 8.09
C MET A 164 -10.68 1.38 6.95
N LEU A 165 -10.20 0.97 5.78
CA LEU A 165 -9.97 1.88 4.65
C LEU A 165 -11.11 1.85 3.63
N TYR A 166 -11.84 0.75 3.54
CA TYR A 166 -12.98 0.60 2.60
C TYR A 166 -14.27 1.28 3.07
N LYS A 167 -14.25 2.04 4.17
CA LYS A 167 -15.43 2.69 4.74
C LYS A 167 -15.78 4.02 4.06
N ASP A 168 -17.07 4.12 3.67
CA ASP A 168 -17.81 5.37 3.47
C ASP A 168 -17.20 6.39 2.49
N GLY A 169 -16.95 5.97 1.24
CA GLY A 169 -16.47 6.88 0.21
C GLY A 169 -15.00 7.30 0.38
N ASN A 170 -14.24 6.53 1.14
CA ASN A 170 -12.79 6.66 1.17
C ASN A 170 -12.23 6.09 -0.15
N GLU A 171 -11.51 6.90 -0.90
CA GLU A 171 -10.94 6.55 -2.21
C GLU A 171 -9.63 5.73 -2.09
N VAL A 172 -9.29 5.27 -0.88
CA VAL A 172 -8.09 4.46 -0.63
C VAL A 172 -8.35 3.03 -1.00
N LEU A 173 -7.59 2.51 -1.94
CA LEU A 173 -7.65 1.11 -2.34
C LEU A 173 -6.47 0.35 -1.70
N PRO A 174 -6.73 -0.59 -0.78
CA PRO A 174 -5.71 -1.51 -0.31
C PRO A 174 -5.48 -2.60 -1.36
N HIS A 175 -4.24 -2.78 -1.77
CA HIS A 175 -3.78 -3.87 -2.63
C HIS A 175 -2.93 -4.82 -1.81
N VAL A 176 -3.13 -6.11 -2.00
CA VAL A 176 -2.41 -7.16 -1.29
C VAL A 176 -1.62 -8.00 -2.28
N LEU A 177 -0.30 -8.09 -2.08
CA LEU A 177 0.57 -8.96 -2.86
C LEU A 177 0.95 -10.17 -1.99
N ARG A 178 0.31 -11.32 -2.24
CA ARG A 178 0.58 -12.58 -1.55
C ARG A 178 1.74 -13.30 -2.21
N LEU A 179 2.86 -13.29 -1.52
CA LEU A 179 4.09 -13.94 -1.97
C LEU A 179 4.06 -15.43 -1.66
N GLY A 180 4.35 -16.25 -2.68
CA GLY A 180 4.63 -17.67 -2.53
C GLY A 180 6.11 -17.90 -2.17
N ASN A 181 6.75 -18.83 -2.85
CA ASN A 181 8.18 -19.10 -2.69
C ASN A 181 9.04 -18.17 -3.57
N THR A 182 8.79 -16.87 -3.48
CA THR A 182 9.36 -15.82 -4.32
C THR A 182 10.52 -15.14 -3.61
N GLY A 183 11.63 -14.88 -4.33
CA GLY A 183 12.76 -14.12 -3.82
C GLY A 183 12.40 -12.65 -3.56
N LEU A 184 13.16 -11.97 -2.68
CA LEU A 184 12.89 -10.56 -2.34
C LEU A 184 12.98 -9.62 -3.56
N ASP A 185 13.90 -9.89 -4.49
CA ASP A 185 14.08 -9.06 -5.68
C ASP A 185 12.89 -9.22 -6.64
N ASP A 186 12.43 -10.46 -6.87
CA ASP A 186 11.26 -10.73 -7.70
C ASP A 186 9.99 -10.15 -7.06
N ALA A 187 9.83 -10.28 -5.75
CA ALA A 187 8.71 -9.69 -5.03
C ALA A 187 8.65 -8.17 -5.19
N CYS A 188 9.80 -7.48 -5.12
CA CYS A 188 9.88 -6.04 -5.33
C CYS A 188 9.62 -5.65 -6.80
N GLY A 189 10.12 -6.44 -7.76
CA GLY A 189 9.85 -6.26 -9.18
C GLY A 189 8.34 -6.35 -9.48
N ASN A 190 7.70 -7.41 -9.03
CA ASN A 190 6.25 -7.62 -9.18
C ASN A 190 5.42 -6.50 -8.51
N ALA A 191 5.86 -6.01 -7.34
CA ALA A 191 5.21 -4.87 -6.68
C ALA A 191 5.24 -3.61 -7.54
N ILE A 192 6.37 -3.33 -8.22
CA ILE A 192 6.49 -2.16 -9.12
C ILE A 192 5.63 -2.35 -10.36
N GLU A 193 5.60 -3.54 -10.93
CA GLU A 193 4.71 -3.85 -12.06
C GLU A 193 3.24 -3.61 -11.69
N LEU A 194 2.82 -4.10 -10.53
CA LEU A 194 1.47 -3.92 -10.00
C LEU A 194 1.14 -2.42 -9.81
N MET A 195 2.06 -1.63 -9.24
CA MET A 195 1.87 -0.19 -9.05
C MET A 195 1.79 0.60 -10.37
N ASN A 196 2.29 0.06 -11.47
CA ASN A 196 2.24 0.68 -12.79
C ASN A 196 1.04 0.21 -13.64
N MET A 197 0.23 -0.74 -13.17
CA MET A 197 -0.99 -1.18 -13.86
C MET A 197 -2.04 -0.07 -13.85
N GLU A 198 -2.77 0.07 -14.96
CA GLU A 198 -3.91 0.98 -15.06
C GLU A 198 -5.07 0.52 -14.15
N PHE A 199 -5.24 -0.79 -14.04
CA PHE A 199 -6.20 -1.45 -13.14
C PHE A 199 -5.43 -2.41 -12.23
N CYS A 200 -5.14 -1.96 -11.02
CA CYS A 200 -4.46 -2.78 -10.04
C CYS A 200 -5.47 -3.70 -9.34
N PRO A 201 -5.22 -5.02 -9.25
CA PRO A 201 -6.09 -5.93 -8.53
C PRO A 201 -6.05 -5.68 -7.02
N ASP A 202 -7.16 -5.94 -6.32
CA ASP A 202 -7.21 -5.85 -4.86
C ASP A 202 -6.28 -6.87 -4.20
N ILE A 203 -6.19 -8.08 -4.77
CA ILE A 203 -5.29 -9.15 -4.33
C ILE A 203 -4.59 -9.72 -5.56
N ALA A 204 -3.27 -9.88 -5.48
CA ALA A 204 -2.47 -10.61 -6.43
C ALA A 204 -1.68 -11.73 -5.72
N VAL A 205 -1.57 -12.90 -6.36
CA VAL A 205 -0.78 -14.05 -5.90
C VAL A 205 0.37 -14.29 -6.88
N ILE A 206 1.61 -14.39 -6.37
CA ILE A 206 2.82 -14.62 -7.16
C ILE A 206 3.78 -15.62 -6.51
#